data_9fce1240e694a57dde022011b3953edf
#
_entry.id   9fce1240e694a57dde022011b3953edf
#
_cell.length_a   1.000
_cell.length_b   1.000
_cell.length_c   1.000
_cell.angle_alpha   90.00
_cell.angle_beta   90.00
_cell.angle_gamma   90.00
#
_symmetry.space_group_name_H-M   'P 1'
#
loop_
_entity.id
_entity.type
_entity.pdbx_description
1 polymer ?
#
loop_
_entity_poly.entity_id
_entity_poly.type
_entity_poly.pdbx_seq_one_letter_code
_entity_poly.pdbx_strand_id
1 'polypeptide(L)'
;MNFVNKYGKGILVCLLIAIPSWIIGKMFPVVGGAVIAILAGMIIAMFWNDKQKAEAGIKWTSKIVLQTAVVLLGFGMNLGVIFETGKQSLPIILCTITTSLVLAWVMKKFLKVPTNTSILVGVGSSICGGSAIAATAPVIDADDDEIAQSIAVIFFFNVLAAIFFPMLGKALGFDTMHGDAFGIFAGTAINDTSSV
;
A
#
# COMPACT_ATOMS: atom_id res chain seq x y z
N MET A 1 -28.67 -13.87 -11.14
CA MET A 1 -27.68 -14.42 -10.19
C MET A 1 -27.52 -13.39 -9.08
N ASN A 2 -27.92 -13.73 -7.85
CA ASN A 2 -28.00 -12.74 -6.76
C ASN A 2 -26.60 -12.23 -6.40
N PHE A 3 -26.46 -10.92 -6.20
CA PHE A 3 -25.23 -10.21 -5.78
C PHE A 3 -24.52 -10.94 -4.62
N VAL A 4 -25.31 -11.40 -3.65
CA VAL A 4 -24.82 -12.14 -2.46
C VAL A 4 -24.13 -13.46 -2.84
N ASN A 5 -24.61 -14.18 -3.83
CA ASN A 5 -24.00 -15.44 -4.25
C ASN A 5 -22.66 -15.24 -4.99
N LYS A 6 -22.51 -14.11 -5.69
CA LYS A 6 -21.30 -13.81 -6.47
C LYS A 6 -20.19 -13.19 -5.63
N TYR A 7 -20.54 -12.27 -4.74
CA TYR A 7 -19.56 -11.44 -4.00
C TYR A 7 -19.49 -11.76 -2.50
N GLY A 8 -20.55 -12.40 -1.95
CA GLY A 8 -20.72 -12.58 -0.50
C GLY A 8 -19.58 -13.33 0.17
N LYS A 9 -19.06 -14.39 -0.47
CA LYS A 9 -17.95 -15.19 0.09
C LYS A 9 -16.67 -14.37 0.24
N GLY A 10 -16.33 -13.57 -0.76
CA GLY A 10 -15.13 -12.73 -0.71
C GLY A 10 -15.28 -11.57 0.27
N ILE A 11 -16.45 -10.93 0.34
CA ILE A 11 -16.75 -9.88 1.30
C ILE A 11 -16.66 -10.43 2.73
N LEU A 12 -17.19 -11.61 2.98
CA LEU A 12 -17.14 -12.26 4.30
C LEU A 12 -15.72 -12.54 4.73
N VAL A 13 -14.86 -13.01 3.83
CA VAL A 13 -13.43 -13.22 4.11
C VAL A 13 -12.73 -11.91 4.45
N CYS A 14 -12.97 -10.85 3.68
CA CYS A 14 -12.42 -9.54 3.96
C CYS A 14 -12.86 -9.02 5.35
N LEU A 15 -14.12 -9.21 5.73
CA LEU A 15 -14.64 -8.84 7.05
C LEU A 15 -14.02 -9.68 8.18
N LEU A 16 -13.85 -10.98 7.97
CA LEU A 16 -13.21 -11.88 8.93
C LEU A 16 -11.74 -11.52 9.19
N ILE A 17 -11.07 -10.91 8.24
CA ILE A 17 -9.71 -10.39 8.41
C ILE A 17 -9.75 -8.98 9.03
N ALA A 18 -10.61 -8.10 8.52
CA ALA A 18 -10.64 -6.69 8.91
C ALA A 18 -11.06 -6.49 10.37
N ILE A 19 -12.10 -7.20 10.86
CA ILE A 19 -12.62 -7.00 12.22
C ILE A 19 -11.59 -7.38 13.29
N PRO A 20 -10.96 -8.60 13.27
CA PRO A 20 -9.93 -8.93 14.24
C PRO A 20 -8.71 -8.00 14.13
N SER A 21 -8.29 -7.66 12.92
CA SER A 21 -7.15 -6.76 12.70
C SER A 21 -7.40 -5.36 13.26
N TRP A 22 -8.62 -4.85 13.14
CA TRP A 22 -9.00 -3.57 13.74
C TRP A 22 -9.00 -3.63 15.27
N ILE A 23 -9.51 -4.72 15.88
CA ILE A 23 -9.51 -4.91 17.33
C ILE A 23 -8.08 -4.99 17.86
N ILE A 24 -7.23 -5.83 17.22
CA ILE A 24 -5.82 -6.00 17.62
C ILE A 24 -5.05 -4.68 17.39
N GLY A 25 -5.32 -3.98 16.30
CA GLY A 25 -4.70 -2.68 16.02
C GLY A 25 -5.01 -1.61 17.07
N LYS A 26 -6.19 -1.66 17.70
CA LYS A 26 -6.49 -0.81 18.86
C LYS A 26 -5.68 -1.16 20.12
N MET A 27 -5.32 -2.43 20.27
CA MET A 27 -4.48 -2.88 21.41
C MET A 27 -2.99 -2.54 21.18
N PHE A 28 -2.57 -2.50 19.92
CA PHE A 28 -1.18 -2.19 19.52
C PHE A 28 -1.14 -0.98 18.57
N PRO A 29 -1.29 0.25 19.08
CA PRO A 29 -1.36 1.46 18.25
C PRO A 29 -0.11 1.68 17.38
N VAL A 30 1.04 1.18 17.82
CA VAL A 30 2.33 1.32 17.10
C VAL A 30 2.34 0.58 15.76
N VAL A 31 1.66 -0.58 15.68
CA VAL A 31 1.63 -1.41 14.46
C VAL A 31 0.46 -1.02 13.56
N GLY A 32 -0.65 -0.60 14.17
CA GLY A 32 -1.87 -0.25 13.45
C GLY A 32 -2.64 -1.46 12.89
N GLY A 33 -3.95 -1.29 12.73
CA GLY A 33 -4.83 -2.36 12.24
C GLY A 33 -4.60 -2.72 10.78
N ALA A 34 -4.16 -1.76 9.96
CA ALA A 34 -3.91 -1.97 8.54
C ALA A 34 -2.74 -2.93 8.31
N VAL A 35 -1.61 -2.75 9.01
CA VAL A 35 -0.45 -3.64 8.91
C VAL A 35 -0.80 -5.06 9.35
N ILE A 36 -1.56 -5.20 10.43
CA ILE A 36 -2.03 -6.51 10.91
C ILE A 36 -2.93 -7.18 9.87
N ALA A 37 -3.83 -6.42 9.22
CA ALA A 37 -4.69 -6.95 8.18
C ALA A 37 -3.90 -7.41 6.94
N ILE A 38 -2.86 -6.68 6.54
CA ILE A 38 -1.96 -7.05 5.43
C ILE A 38 -1.24 -8.35 5.76
N LEU A 39 -0.62 -8.44 6.95
CA LEU A 39 0.09 -9.66 7.38
C LEU A 39 -0.85 -10.87 7.45
N ALA A 40 -2.02 -10.71 8.06
CA ALA A 40 -3.02 -11.75 8.13
C ALA A 40 -3.50 -12.18 6.73
N GLY A 41 -3.73 -11.23 5.84
CA GLY A 41 -4.08 -11.48 4.44
C GLY A 41 -3.01 -12.26 3.69
N MET A 42 -1.74 -11.90 3.86
CA MET A 42 -0.61 -12.62 3.26
C MET A 42 -0.50 -14.05 3.76
N ILE A 43 -0.61 -14.27 5.08
CA ILE A 43 -0.57 -15.61 5.68
C ILE A 43 -1.73 -16.45 5.15
N ILE A 44 -2.95 -15.93 5.15
CA ILE A 44 -4.13 -16.64 4.63
C ILE A 44 -3.94 -16.95 3.14
N ALA A 45 -3.41 -16.01 2.36
CA ALA A 45 -3.16 -16.21 0.94
C ALA A 45 -2.14 -17.31 0.65
N MET A 46 -1.17 -17.55 1.54
CA MET A 46 -0.19 -18.64 1.43
C MET A 46 -0.81 -20.02 1.60
N PHE A 47 -1.78 -20.15 2.52
CA PHE A 47 -2.41 -21.43 2.84
C PHE A 47 -3.69 -21.71 2.03
N TRP A 48 -4.22 -20.70 1.34
CA TRP A 48 -5.49 -20.81 0.63
C TRP A 48 -5.29 -21.10 -0.85
N ASN A 49 -5.38 -22.38 -1.21
CA ASN A 49 -5.19 -22.86 -2.59
C ASN A 49 -6.42 -22.66 -3.50
N ASP A 50 -7.65 -22.62 -2.97
CA ASP A 50 -8.90 -22.48 -3.76
C ASP A 50 -9.50 -21.07 -3.62
N LYS A 51 -8.87 -20.09 -4.28
CA LYS A 51 -9.30 -18.68 -4.25
C LYS A 51 -10.47 -18.38 -5.18
N GLN A 52 -10.76 -19.24 -6.19
CA GLN A 52 -11.67 -18.94 -7.30
C GLN A 52 -13.07 -18.51 -6.85
N LYS A 53 -13.60 -19.08 -5.77
CA LYS A 53 -14.95 -18.77 -5.27
C LYS A 53 -15.05 -17.45 -4.48
N ALA A 54 -13.94 -16.94 -3.98
CA ALA A 54 -13.87 -15.70 -3.19
C ALA A 54 -13.27 -14.53 -3.98
N GLU A 55 -12.53 -14.80 -5.05
CA GLU A 55 -11.78 -13.84 -5.83
C GLU A 55 -12.64 -12.66 -6.34
N ALA A 56 -13.79 -12.94 -6.89
CA ALA A 56 -14.72 -11.92 -7.38
C ALA A 56 -15.17 -10.96 -6.26
N GLY A 57 -15.42 -11.48 -5.06
CA GLY A 57 -15.81 -10.68 -3.91
C GLY A 57 -14.62 -9.89 -3.33
N ILE A 58 -13.43 -10.46 -3.28
CA ILE A 58 -12.21 -9.78 -2.84
C ILE A 58 -11.88 -8.62 -3.80
N LYS A 59 -11.88 -8.86 -5.12
CA LYS A 59 -11.68 -7.81 -6.13
C LYS A 59 -12.74 -6.71 -6.05
N TRP A 60 -14.01 -7.07 -5.81
CA TRP A 60 -15.07 -6.08 -5.63
C TRP A 60 -14.83 -5.24 -4.36
N THR A 61 -14.49 -5.87 -3.24
CA THR A 61 -14.23 -5.19 -1.97
C THR A 61 -13.03 -4.25 -2.10
N SER A 62 -11.92 -4.73 -2.66
CA SER A 62 -10.70 -3.92 -2.83
C SER A 62 -10.93 -2.72 -3.76
N LYS A 63 -11.81 -2.85 -4.76
CA LYS A 63 -12.09 -1.74 -5.68
C LYS A 63 -13.13 -0.77 -5.12
N ILE A 64 -14.32 -1.27 -4.78
CA ILE A 64 -15.47 -0.40 -4.46
C ILE A 64 -15.38 0.14 -3.03
N VAL A 65 -15.05 -0.71 -2.05
CA VAL A 65 -14.94 -0.27 -0.65
C VAL A 65 -13.78 0.70 -0.48
N LEU A 66 -12.62 0.41 -1.11
CA LEU A 66 -11.47 1.32 -1.08
C LEU A 66 -11.80 2.66 -1.73
N GLN A 67 -12.41 2.67 -2.92
CA GLN A 67 -12.81 3.91 -3.58
C GLN A 67 -13.80 4.72 -2.73
N THR A 68 -14.77 4.05 -2.13
CA THR A 68 -15.74 4.71 -1.23
C THR A 68 -15.05 5.29 0.00
N ALA A 69 -14.12 4.55 0.60
CA ALA A 69 -13.35 5.03 1.75
C ALA A 69 -12.52 6.27 1.41
N VAL A 70 -11.85 6.28 0.25
CA VAL A 70 -11.06 7.43 -0.22
C VAL A 70 -11.94 8.66 -0.46
N VAL A 71 -13.13 8.48 -1.06
CA VAL A 71 -14.10 9.58 -1.26
C VAL A 71 -14.58 10.14 0.08
N LEU A 72 -14.91 9.27 1.04
CA LEU A 72 -15.35 9.71 2.37
C LEU A 72 -14.23 10.44 3.14
N LEU A 73 -12.99 9.97 3.04
CA LEU A 73 -11.83 10.66 3.59
C LEU A 73 -11.67 12.06 2.98
N GLY A 74 -11.86 12.18 1.65
CA GLY A 74 -11.79 13.48 0.97
C GLY A 74 -12.81 14.50 1.49
N PHE A 75 -14.01 14.08 1.85
CA PHE A 75 -15.02 14.96 2.46
C PHE A 75 -14.64 15.46 3.87
N GLY A 76 -13.82 14.69 4.61
CA GLY A 76 -13.34 15.06 5.93
C GLY A 76 -12.13 16.01 5.93
N MET A 77 -11.49 16.23 4.77
CA MET A 77 -10.26 17.01 4.68
C MET A 77 -10.53 18.50 4.48
N ASN A 78 -9.77 19.33 5.18
CA ASN A 78 -9.79 20.78 5.00
C ASN A 78 -8.95 21.17 3.77
N LEU A 79 -9.59 21.72 2.74
CA LEU A 79 -8.94 22.14 1.49
C LEU A 79 -7.79 23.14 1.71
N GLY A 80 -7.90 24.02 2.70
CA GLY A 80 -6.85 24.97 3.05
C GLY A 80 -5.57 24.29 3.51
N VAL A 81 -5.72 23.32 4.43
CA VAL A 81 -4.60 22.51 4.92
C VAL A 81 -3.98 21.68 3.81
N ILE A 82 -4.80 21.10 2.92
CA ILE A 82 -4.30 20.33 1.76
C ILE A 82 -3.43 21.21 0.86
N PHE A 83 -3.86 22.45 0.60
CA PHE A 83 -3.12 23.37 -0.28
C PHE A 83 -1.81 23.82 0.31
N GLU A 84 -1.78 24.07 1.61
CA GLU A 84 -0.59 24.48 2.35
C GLU A 84 0.42 23.34 2.48
N THR A 85 -0.03 22.17 2.92
CA THR A 85 0.79 20.95 3.01
C THR A 85 1.28 20.52 1.63
N GLY A 86 0.42 20.60 0.62
CA GLY A 86 0.75 20.26 -0.76
C GLY A 86 1.89 21.12 -1.31
N LYS A 87 1.88 22.43 -1.07
CA LYS A 87 2.99 23.32 -1.48
C LYS A 87 4.32 22.96 -0.83
N GLN A 88 4.30 22.60 0.45
CA GLN A 88 5.51 22.22 1.20
C GLN A 88 6.04 20.85 0.77
N SER A 89 5.15 19.91 0.49
CA SER A 89 5.51 18.53 0.15
C SER A 89 5.84 18.33 -1.33
N LEU A 90 5.38 19.20 -2.23
CA LEU A 90 5.53 19.05 -3.68
C LEU A 90 6.99 18.86 -4.14
N PRO A 91 7.98 19.64 -3.67
CA PRO A 91 9.38 19.41 -4.03
C PRO A 91 9.88 18.03 -3.59
N ILE A 92 9.48 17.60 -2.38
CA ILE A 92 9.89 16.32 -1.82
C ILE A 92 9.28 15.18 -2.65
N ILE A 93 7.99 15.29 -2.99
CA ILE A 93 7.28 14.30 -3.83
C ILE A 93 7.94 14.19 -5.20
N LEU A 94 8.29 15.29 -5.85
CA LEU A 94 8.99 15.26 -7.13
C LEU A 94 10.37 14.59 -7.02
N CYS A 95 11.12 14.89 -5.97
CA CYS A 95 12.40 14.23 -5.70
C CYS A 95 12.23 12.73 -5.46
N THR A 96 11.27 12.31 -4.65
CA THR A 96 11.05 10.89 -4.34
C THR A 96 10.59 10.10 -5.56
N ILE A 97 9.66 10.63 -6.37
CA ILE A 97 9.23 9.99 -7.63
C ILE A 97 10.42 9.84 -8.57
N THR A 98 11.19 10.92 -8.79
CA THR A 98 12.34 10.88 -9.69
C THR A 98 13.39 9.89 -9.21
N THR A 99 13.70 9.89 -7.92
CA THR A 99 14.68 8.97 -7.32
C THR A 99 14.22 7.53 -7.43
N SER A 100 12.95 7.24 -7.15
CA SER A 100 12.38 5.89 -7.25
C SER A 100 12.46 5.34 -8.67
N LEU A 101 12.07 6.12 -9.67
CA LEU A 101 12.11 5.70 -11.07
C LEU A 101 13.54 5.52 -11.58
N VAL A 102 14.45 6.43 -11.23
CA VAL A 102 15.86 6.32 -11.57
C VAL A 102 16.48 5.09 -10.91
N LEU A 103 16.19 4.85 -9.64
CA LEU A 103 16.70 3.70 -8.90
C LEU A 103 16.18 2.38 -9.50
N ALA A 104 14.90 2.32 -9.85
CA ALA A 104 14.31 1.16 -10.51
C ALA A 104 14.99 0.87 -11.87
N TRP A 105 15.27 1.92 -12.66
CA TRP A 105 15.99 1.79 -13.91
C TRP A 105 17.44 1.32 -13.70
N VAL A 106 18.14 1.85 -12.72
CA VAL A 106 19.51 1.42 -12.36
C VAL A 106 19.51 -0.02 -11.90
N MET A 107 18.60 -0.40 -10.98
CA MET A 107 18.47 -1.76 -10.48
C MET A 107 18.16 -2.77 -11.58
N LYS A 108 17.29 -2.43 -12.55
CA LYS A 108 17.06 -3.22 -13.75
C LYS A 108 18.38 -3.55 -14.47
N LYS A 109 19.26 -2.56 -14.64
CA LYS A 109 20.51 -2.71 -15.36
C LYS A 109 21.52 -3.58 -14.59
N PHE A 110 21.59 -3.44 -13.26
CA PHE A 110 22.54 -4.16 -12.42
C PHE A 110 22.08 -5.58 -12.08
N LEU A 111 20.80 -5.76 -11.70
CA LEU A 111 20.26 -7.06 -11.28
C LEU A 111 19.65 -7.86 -12.43
N LYS A 112 19.60 -7.31 -13.65
CA LYS A 112 18.97 -7.95 -14.83
C LYS A 112 17.52 -8.37 -14.59
N VAL A 113 16.78 -7.57 -13.81
CA VAL A 113 15.34 -7.80 -13.54
C VAL A 113 14.54 -7.59 -14.83
N PRO A 114 13.47 -8.35 -15.08
CA PRO A 114 12.56 -8.11 -16.18
C PRO A 114 12.08 -6.67 -16.26
N THR A 115 11.91 -6.17 -17.48
CA THR A 115 11.56 -4.75 -17.69
C THR A 115 10.27 -4.37 -17.02
N ASN A 116 9.22 -5.18 -17.20
CA ASN A 116 7.91 -4.91 -16.65
C ASN A 116 7.92 -4.91 -15.11
N THR A 117 8.56 -5.91 -14.50
CA THR A 117 8.74 -5.96 -13.03
C THR A 117 9.44 -4.71 -12.51
N SER A 118 10.52 -4.27 -13.18
CA SER A 118 11.24 -3.06 -12.78
C SER A 118 10.38 -1.79 -12.88
N ILE A 119 9.59 -1.67 -13.96
CA ILE A 119 8.66 -0.55 -14.15
C ILE A 119 7.58 -0.57 -13.07
N LEU A 120 6.98 -1.74 -12.84
CA LEU A 120 5.92 -1.89 -11.83
C LEU A 120 6.40 -1.57 -10.42
N VAL A 121 7.57 -2.06 -10.04
CA VAL A 121 8.18 -1.74 -8.73
C VAL A 121 8.52 -0.25 -8.64
N GLY A 122 9.09 0.34 -9.70
CA GLY A 122 9.42 1.76 -9.73
C GLY A 122 8.19 2.66 -9.61
N VAL A 123 7.12 2.36 -10.34
CA VAL A 123 5.85 3.11 -10.27
C VAL A 123 5.15 2.86 -8.93
N GLY A 124 5.12 1.62 -8.46
CA GLY A 124 4.57 1.27 -7.15
C GLY A 124 5.27 2.02 -6.01
N SER A 125 6.60 2.04 -6.01
CA SER A 125 7.39 2.75 -5.00
C SER A 125 7.30 4.27 -5.10
N SER A 126 6.88 4.81 -6.23
CA SER A 126 6.85 6.27 -6.43
C SER A 126 5.50 6.92 -6.10
N ILE A 127 4.40 6.17 -6.07
CA ILE A 127 3.06 6.75 -5.93
C ILE A 127 2.31 6.14 -4.73
N CYS A 128 1.64 4.99 -4.94
CA CYS A 128 0.71 4.42 -3.95
C CYS A 128 0.76 2.88 -3.90
N GLY A 129 1.91 2.30 -4.13
CA GLY A 129 2.12 0.85 -3.98
C GLY A 129 1.32 0.01 -4.97
N GLY A 130 0.54 -0.90 -4.44
CA GLY A 130 -0.21 -1.89 -5.23
C GLY A 130 -1.25 -1.29 -6.18
N SER A 131 -1.87 -0.16 -5.86
CA SER A 131 -2.84 0.50 -6.74
C SER A 131 -2.18 1.10 -7.98
N ALA A 132 -0.98 1.66 -7.86
CA ALA A 132 -0.20 2.14 -9.00
C ALA A 132 0.24 0.98 -9.90
N ILE A 133 0.64 -0.15 -9.32
CA ILE A 133 0.96 -1.38 -10.06
C ILE A 133 -0.25 -1.86 -10.84
N ALA A 134 -1.42 -1.97 -10.19
CA ALA A 134 -2.65 -2.43 -10.83
C ALA A 134 -3.13 -1.52 -11.97
N ALA A 135 -2.87 -0.22 -11.88
CA ALA A 135 -3.19 0.73 -12.95
C ALA A 135 -2.19 0.65 -14.12
N THR A 136 -0.92 0.39 -13.84
CA THR A 136 0.15 0.39 -14.85
C THR A 136 0.25 -0.95 -15.58
N ALA A 137 0.01 -2.05 -14.90
CA ALA A 137 0.15 -3.40 -15.44
C ALA A 137 -0.55 -3.62 -16.79
N PRO A 138 -1.83 -3.24 -16.99
CA PRO A 138 -2.50 -3.41 -18.27
C PRO A 138 -1.97 -2.47 -19.37
N VAL A 139 -1.28 -1.40 -19.02
CA VAL A 139 -0.70 -0.45 -20.00
C VAL A 139 0.58 -0.97 -20.60
N ILE A 140 1.33 -1.77 -19.84
CA ILE A 140 2.61 -2.35 -20.28
C ILE A 140 2.48 -3.84 -20.62
N ASP A 141 1.25 -4.37 -20.68
CA ASP A 141 0.97 -5.79 -20.93
C ASP A 141 1.79 -6.72 -20.03
N ALA A 142 1.83 -6.39 -18.72
CA ALA A 142 2.56 -7.19 -17.74
C ALA A 142 1.85 -8.50 -17.42
N ASP A 143 2.62 -9.57 -17.28
CA ASP A 143 2.11 -10.88 -16.91
C ASP A 143 1.68 -10.94 -15.43
N ASP A 144 0.75 -11.84 -15.11
CA ASP A 144 0.23 -12.03 -13.75
C ASP A 144 1.34 -12.32 -12.73
N ASP A 145 2.38 -13.05 -13.11
CA ASP A 145 3.55 -13.35 -12.28
C ASP A 145 4.38 -12.09 -12.00
N GLU A 146 4.59 -11.23 -13.00
CA GLU A 146 5.31 -9.96 -12.84
C GLU A 146 4.55 -9.01 -11.91
N ILE A 147 3.21 -8.96 -12.05
CA ILE A 147 2.32 -8.19 -11.18
C ILE A 147 2.39 -8.70 -9.74
N ALA A 148 2.26 -10.02 -9.55
CA ALA A 148 2.28 -10.64 -8.23
C ALA A 148 3.62 -10.42 -7.51
N GLN A 149 4.74 -10.59 -8.21
CA GLN A 149 6.08 -10.34 -7.67
C GLN A 149 6.26 -8.88 -7.28
N SER A 150 5.84 -7.95 -8.14
CA SER A 150 5.96 -6.52 -7.88
C SER A 150 5.15 -6.09 -6.66
N ILE A 151 3.91 -6.57 -6.54
CA ILE A 151 3.05 -6.32 -5.38
C ILE A 151 3.68 -6.90 -4.10
N ALA A 152 4.18 -8.15 -4.16
CA ALA A 152 4.80 -8.80 -3.01
C ALA A 152 6.03 -8.03 -2.51
N VAL A 153 6.87 -7.54 -3.42
CA VAL A 153 8.05 -6.73 -3.08
C VAL A 153 7.63 -5.42 -2.39
N ILE A 154 6.67 -4.70 -2.95
CA ILE A 154 6.21 -3.43 -2.37
C ILE A 154 5.64 -3.65 -0.97
N PHE A 155 4.75 -4.62 -0.78
CA PHE A 155 4.17 -4.90 0.54
C PHE A 155 5.20 -5.38 1.55
N PHE A 156 6.14 -6.22 1.13
CA PHE A 156 7.22 -6.68 2.02
C PHE A 156 8.05 -5.50 2.54
N PHE A 157 8.48 -4.60 1.67
CA PHE A 157 9.26 -3.44 2.08
C PHE A 157 8.43 -2.43 2.87
N ASN A 158 7.14 -2.27 2.60
CA ASN A 158 6.25 -1.42 3.40
C ASN A 158 6.10 -1.94 4.82
N VAL A 159 5.94 -3.26 5.01
CA VAL A 159 5.89 -3.88 6.35
C VAL A 159 7.20 -3.67 7.09
N LEU A 160 8.35 -3.87 6.42
CA LEU A 160 9.65 -3.59 7.01
C LEU A 160 9.78 -2.10 7.39
N ALA A 161 9.36 -1.20 6.52
CA ALA A 161 9.40 0.23 6.77
C ALA A 161 8.53 0.61 7.99
N ALA A 162 7.31 0.08 8.09
CA ALA A 162 6.41 0.32 9.22
C ALA A 162 7.01 -0.12 10.57
N ILE A 163 7.86 -1.15 10.57
CA ILE A 163 8.53 -1.63 11.78
C ILE A 163 9.80 -0.81 12.07
N PHE A 164 10.63 -0.58 11.05
CA PHE A 164 11.96 0.01 11.25
C PHE A 164 11.95 1.55 11.30
N PHE A 165 11.05 2.24 10.61
CA PHE A 165 11.08 3.70 10.56
C PHE A 165 10.75 4.40 11.87
N PRO A 166 9.82 3.93 12.70
CA PRO A 166 9.63 4.50 14.04
C PRO A 166 10.90 4.39 14.91
N MET A 167 11.61 3.26 14.80
CA MET A 167 12.87 3.05 15.53
C MET A 167 13.97 3.97 15.00
N LEU A 168 14.06 4.09 13.68
CA LEU A 168 15.06 4.93 13.00
C LEU A 168 14.77 6.42 13.22
N GLY A 169 13.51 6.82 13.19
CA GLY A 169 13.08 8.19 13.49
C GLY A 169 13.47 8.59 14.91
N LYS A 170 13.24 7.72 15.87
CA LYS A 170 13.65 7.93 17.27
C LYS A 170 15.18 8.00 17.42
N ALA A 171 15.92 7.15 16.72
CA ALA A 171 17.38 7.15 16.73
C ALA A 171 17.97 8.42 16.10
N LEU A 172 17.32 8.99 15.10
CA LEU A 172 17.69 10.24 14.44
C LEU A 172 17.26 11.50 15.22
N GLY A 173 16.56 11.34 16.34
CA GLY A 173 16.11 12.44 17.18
C GLY A 173 14.86 13.15 16.69
N PHE A 174 14.08 12.54 15.79
CA PHE A 174 12.76 13.07 15.42
C PHE A 174 11.77 12.88 16.56
N ASP A 175 10.91 13.88 16.77
CA ASP A 175 9.72 13.69 17.60
C ASP A 175 8.72 12.80 16.82
N THR A 176 8.70 11.51 17.18
CA THR A 176 7.87 10.49 16.51
C THR A 176 6.39 10.59 16.88
N MET A 177 6.03 11.40 17.87
CA MET A 177 4.66 11.53 18.34
C MET A 177 3.93 12.78 17.82
N HIS A 178 4.65 13.89 17.64
CA HIS A 178 4.05 15.20 17.32
C HIS A 178 4.83 15.98 16.27
N GLY A 179 5.88 15.40 15.67
CA GLY A 179 6.78 16.11 14.76
C GLY A 179 6.34 16.01 13.30
N ASP A 180 6.03 17.15 12.67
CA ASP A 180 5.74 17.23 11.23
C ASP A 180 6.87 16.63 10.38
N ALA A 181 8.13 16.80 10.83
CA ALA A 181 9.31 16.26 10.15
C ALA A 181 9.31 14.72 10.10
N PHE A 182 8.88 14.06 11.17
CA PHE A 182 8.74 12.60 11.17
C PHE A 182 7.55 12.15 10.29
N GLY A 183 6.44 12.89 10.30
CA GLY A 183 5.29 12.63 9.44
C GLY A 183 5.66 12.68 7.95
N ILE A 184 6.41 13.71 7.54
CA ILE A 184 6.92 13.84 6.17
C ILE A 184 7.90 12.71 5.85
N PHE A 185 8.83 12.39 6.74
CA PHE A 185 9.79 11.30 6.56
C PHE A 185 9.09 9.94 6.40
N ALA A 186 8.19 9.60 7.31
CA ALA A 186 7.44 8.33 7.26
C ALA A 186 6.51 8.27 6.05
N GLY A 187 5.78 9.34 5.77
CA GLY A 187 4.84 9.41 4.65
C GLY A 187 5.48 9.38 3.27
N THR A 188 6.75 9.81 3.15
CA THR A 188 7.51 9.71 1.89
C THR A 188 8.23 8.38 1.72
N ALA A 189 8.50 7.69 2.81
CA ALA A 189 9.25 6.44 2.81
C ALA A 189 8.35 5.19 2.74
N ILE A 190 7.11 5.30 3.23
CA ILE A 190 6.10 4.23 3.14
C ILE A 190 5.23 4.51 1.91
N ASN A 191 5.36 3.67 0.89
CA ASN A 191 4.72 3.91 -0.42
C ASN A 191 3.27 3.46 -0.50
N ASP A 192 2.80 2.66 0.44
CA ASP A 192 1.40 2.24 0.50
C ASP A 192 0.61 3.08 1.49
N THR A 193 -0.30 3.89 0.97
CA THR A 193 -1.14 4.80 1.76
C THR A 193 -1.99 4.09 2.82
N SER A 194 -2.25 2.80 2.64
CA SER A 194 -3.01 2.01 3.62
C SER A 194 -2.17 1.57 4.83
N SER A 195 -0.84 1.71 4.74
CA SER A 195 0.12 1.33 5.79
C SER A 195 0.60 2.52 6.64
N VAL A 196 0.25 3.74 6.24
CA VAL A 196 0.52 4.99 6.95
C VAL A 196 -0.71 5.39 7.76
#